data_402ece21e5ee6114a482ffcb2e181934
#
_entry.id   402ece21e5ee6114a482ffcb2e181934
#
_cell.length_a   1.000
_cell.length_b   1.000
_cell.length_c   1.000
_cell.angle_alpha   90.00
_cell.angle_beta   90.00
_cell.angle_gamma   90.00
#
_symmetry.space_group_name_H-M   'P 1'
#
loop_
_entity.id
_entity.type
_entity.pdbx_description
1 polymer ?
#
loop_
_entity_poly.entity_id
_entity_poly.type
_entity_poly.pdbx_seq_one_letter_code
_entity_poly.pdbx_strand_id
1 'polypeptide(L)'
;VLRTLLVTNDFPPRPGGIQNYLNSLATRLPADDLVVYAPSWERSSGSHVEFDAAAPFEVVRHPTSLMLPTPDVLRRAKQIMRARDCEAVWFGAAAPLALLGHPLRQAGARRIVASTHGHEVGWSMLPGSRQALRRIGETVDVVTYVSKYTRNRFAAAFGRHAGLEMLPSGVDTTVFAPDPAGREEIRARHGLGDRPTVVCVSRLVPRKGQDMLISALPAIRERVPGAALLLVGGGPYRKRLTQLAEVLDVADDVVFTGSVPWEELPAHYNAGDVFAMPARTRGKGLDVEGLGIVYLEASATGLPVVAGTSGGAPEAVLDEVTGHVVDGRDPGQLAETLAALLSDPVRARRMGEAGRSWVAENWRWDTMARRLSTLLDGDPVAAVR
;
A
#
# COMPACT_ATOMS: atom_id res chain seq x y z
N VAL A 1 -20.64 15.81 2.52
CA VAL A 1 -19.34 15.74 3.25
C VAL A 1 -19.11 17.08 3.91
N LEU A 2 -18.66 17.09 5.17
CA LEU A 2 -18.18 18.32 5.79
C LEU A 2 -16.99 18.86 4.98
N ARG A 3 -16.99 20.15 4.69
CA ARG A 3 -15.86 20.76 3.98
C ARG A 3 -14.58 20.55 4.77
N THR A 4 -13.59 19.91 4.14
CA THR A 4 -12.45 19.29 4.80
C THR A 4 -11.14 19.97 4.42
N LEU A 5 -10.31 20.28 5.40
CA LEU A 5 -8.91 20.65 5.21
C LEU A 5 -8.01 19.41 5.37
N LEU A 6 -7.42 18.92 4.28
CA LEU A 6 -6.35 17.92 4.32
C LEU A 6 -5.02 18.61 4.64
N VAL A 7 -4.40 18.24 5.76
CA VAL A 7 -3.08 18.74 6.17
C VAL A 7 -2.08 17.59 6.08
N THR A 8 -1.08 17.70 5.20
CA THR A 8 -0.13 16.60 4.97
C THR A 8 1.24 17.07 4.48
N ASN A 9 2.29 16.32 4.83
CA ASN A 9 3.61 16.45 4.22
C ASN A 9 3.75 15.61 2.92
N ASP A 10 2.86 14.69 2.72
CA ASP A 10 2.95 13.66 1.68
C ASP A 10 1.85 13.91 0.64
N PHE A 11 2.18 14.75 -0.38
CA PHE A 11 1.25 15.04 -1.46
C PHE A 11 2.01 15.18 -2.80
N PRO A 12 1.38 14.82 -3.94
CA PRO A 12 1.99 15.02 -5.25
C PRO A 12 2.38 16.49 -5.52
N PRO A 13 3.34 16.72 -6.45
CA PRO A 13 3.98 15.77 -7.35
C PRO A 13 5.13 14.97 -6.71
N ARG A 14 5.37 15.11 -5.41
CA ARG A 14 6.36 14.29 -4.73
C ARG A 14 6.00 12.80 -4.87
N PRO A 15 6.89 11.93 -5.42
CA PRO A 15 6.60 10.52 -5.60
C PRO A 15 6.63 9.76 -4.26
N GLY A 16 5.72 8.78 -4.11
CA GLY A 16 5.70 7.88 -2.95
C GLY A 16 4.35 7.21 -2.73
N GLY A 17 4.36 6.13 -1.95
CA GLY A 17 3.15 5.35 -1.67
C GLY A 17 2.09 6.12 -0.87
N ILE A 18 2.50 6.94 0.11
CA ILE A 18 1.57 7.77 0.90
C ILE A 18 0.98 8.87 0.02
N GLN A 19 1.79 9.50 -0.84
CA GLN A 19 1.36 10.52 -1.78
C GLN A 19 0.28 9.98 -2.72
N ASN A 20 0.52 8.80 -3.31
CA ASN A 20 -0.45 8.14 -4.18
C ASN A 20 -1.73 7.75 -3.42
N TYR A 21 -1.59 7.24 -2.18
CA TYR A 21 -2.72 6.90 -1.32
C TYR A 21 -3.60 8.13 -1.06
N LEU A 22 -3.01 9.24 -0.63
CA LEU A 22 -3.75 10.46 -0.33
C LEU A 22 -4.40 11.07 -1.58
N ASN A 23 -3.67 11.11 -2.70
CA ASN A 23 -4.20 11.60 -3.96
C ASN A 23 -5.35 10.75 -4.48
N SER A 24 -5.23 9.42 -4.41
CA SER A 24 -6.29 8.51 -4.85
C SER A 24 -7.58 8.66 -4.04
N LEU A 25 -7.49 8.98 -2.77
CA LEU A 25 -8.64 9.30 -1.94
C LEU A 25 -9.16 10.71 -2.22
N ALA A 26 -8.27 11.71 -2.27
CA ALA A 26 -8.61 13.11 -2.48
C ALA A 26 -9.38 13.35 -3.78
N THR A 27 -8.93 12.73 -4.88
CA THR A 27 -9.58 12.85 -6.20
C THR A 27 -10.98 12.20 -6.28
N ARG A 28 -11.35 11.41 -5.27
CA ARG A 28 -12.66 10.74 -5.17
C ARG A 28 -13.61 11.37 -4.15
N LEU A 29 -13.14 12.35 -3.40
CA LEU A 29 -14.01 13.20 -2.61
C LEU A 29 -14.62 14.31 -3.50
N PRO A 30 -15.76 14.88 -3.13
CA PRO A 30 -16.31 16.03 -3.85
C PRO A 30 -15.27 17.18 -3.88
N ALA A 31 -14.98 17.68 -5.06
CA ALA A 31 -13.90 18.67 -5.26
C ALA A 31 -14.10 19.95 -4.44
N ASP A 32 -15.35 20.41 -4.36
CA ASP A 32 -15.71 21.63 -3.62
C ASP A 32 -15.64 21.46 -2.10
N ASP A 33 -15.62 20.22 -1.62
CA ASP A 33 -15.56 19.90 -0.19
C ASP A 33 -14.14 19.66 0.33
N LEU A 34 -13.12 19.75 -0.54
CA LEU A 34 -11.74 19.49 -0.16
C LEU A 34 -10.80 20.66 -0.44
N VAL A 35 -10.03 21.05 0.55
CA VAL A 35 -8.86 21.92 0.41
C VAL A 35 -7.64 21.20 0.92
N VAL A 36 -6.57 21.18 0.15
CA VAL A 36 -5.31 20.53 0.53
C VAL A 36 -4.29 21.56 0.99
N TYR A 37 -3.69 21.35 2.15
CA TYR A 37 -2.57 22.14 2.66
C TYR A 37 -1.34 21.24 2.77
N ALA A 38 -0.36 21.46 1.88
CA ALA A 38 0.82 20.64 1.73
C ALA A 38 2.08 21.50 1.51
N PRO A 39 3.30 20.95 1.73
CA PRO A 39 4.54 21.67 1.48
C PRO A 39 4.76 21.91 -0.01
N SER A 40 5.58 22.91 -0.34
CA SER A 40 6.07 23.13 -1.68
C SER A 40 7.00 22.01 -2.13
N TRP A 41 6.94 21.67 -3.41
CA TRP A 41 7.83 20.69 -4.03
C TRP A 41 8.36 21.25 -5.33
N GLU A 42 9.67 21.45 -5.40
CA GLU A 42 10.38 21.89 -6.60
C GLU A 42 11.63 21.03 -6.77
N ARG A 43 11.72 20.33 -7.88
CA ARG A 43 12.91 19.64 -8.35
C ARG A 43 13.00 19.75 -9.86
N SER A 44 14.17 19.44 -10.42
CA SER A 44 14.43 19.40 -11.86
C SER A 44 13.51 18.49 -12.66
N SER A 45 12.74 17.61 -12.01
CA SER A 45 11.81 16.64 -12.61
C SER A 45 10.33 17.06 -12.56
N GLY A 46 10.00 18.29 -12.15
CA GLY A 46 8.61 18.79 -12.13
C GLY A 46 8.35 19.79 -11.00
N SER A 47 7.41 20.66 -11.24
CA SER A 47 6.92 21.68 -10.32
C SER A 47 5.56 21.30 -9.75
N HIS A 48 5.30 21.64 -8.48
CA HIS A 48 3.96 21.53 -7.91
C HIS A 48 2.92 22.40 -8.61
N VAL A 49 3.35 23.46 -9.30
CA VAL A 49 2.45 24.43 -9.99
C VAL A 49 1.60 23.74 -11.05
N GLU A 50 2.20 22.87 -11.88
CA GLU A 50 1.47 22.15 -12.93
C GLU A 50 0.47 21.15 -12.33
N PHE A 51 0.88 20.44 -11.29
CA PHE A 51 0.01 19.51 -10.60
C PHE A 51 -1.18 20.23 -9.95
N ASP A 52 -0.91 21.35 -9.25
CA ASP A 52 -1.94 22.11 -8.55
C ASP A 52 -2.95 22.72 -9.52
N ALA A 53 -2.51 23.15 -10.72
CA ALA A 53 -3.37 23.67 -11.77
C ALA A 53 -4.28 22.59 -12.39
N ALA A 54 -3.84 21.33 -12.39
CA ALA A 54 -4.60 20.19 -12.92
C ALA A 54 -5.48 19.51 -11.86
N ALA A 55 -5.26 19.80 -10.56
CA ALA A 55 -6.02 19.19 -9.48
C ALA A 55 -7.50 19.63 -9.51
N PRO A 56 -8.46 18.72 -9.24
CA PRO A 56 -9.87 19.08 -9.22
C PRO A 56 -10.28 19.89 -7.98
N PHE A 57 -9.43 19.99 -6.98
CA PHE A 57 -9.64 20.69 -5.70
C PHE A 57 -8.55 21.75 -5.47
N GLU A 58 -8.78 22.67 -4.55
CA GLU A 58 -7.80 23.70 -4.21
C GLU A 58 -6.60 23.11 -3.45
N VAL A 59 -5.39 23.46 -3.88
CA VAL A 59 -4.13 23.12 -3.19
C VAL A 59 -3.44 24.39 -2.73
N VAL A 60 -3.24 24.53 -1.42
CA VAL A 60 -2.50 25.63 -0.81
C VAL A 60 -1.12 25.11 -0.41
N ARG A 61 -0.06 25.70 -0.95
CA ARG A 61 1.31 25.29 -0.66
C ARG A 61 1.92 26.11 0.47
N HIS A 62 2.56 25.38 1.39
CA HIS A 62 3.43 25.99 2.40
C HIS A 62 4.83 26.21 1.80
N PRO A 63 5.51 27.35 2.06
CA PRO A 63 6.77 27.70 1.36
C PRO A 63 7.98 26.85 1.75
N THR A 64 7.82 25.81 2.55
CA THR A 64 8.90 24.89 2.94
C THR A 64 8.68 23.50 2.33
N SER A 65 9.75 22.72 2.20
CA SER A 65 9.70 21.33 1.72
C SER A 65 9.18 20.33 2.77
N LEU A 66 9.02 20.75 4.02
CA LEU A 66 8.53 19.96 5.14
C LEU A 66 7.78 20.88 6.11
N MET A 67 6.58 20.50 6.47
CA MET A 67 5.79 21.15 7.52
C MET A 67 5.99 20.41 8.86
N LEU A 68 6.28 21.17 9.90
CA LEU A 68 6.28 20.70 11.28
C LEU A 68 5.13 21.37 12.04
N PRO A 69 4.69 20.85 13.20
CA PRO A 69 3.61 21.46 13.99
C PRO A 69 4.04 22.75 14.69
N THR A 70 4.44 23.74 13.90
CA THR A 70 4.91 25.07 14.33
C THR A 70 3.77 26.09 14.41
N PRO A 71 3.95 27.22 15.12
CA PRO A 71 2.96 28.30 15.16
C PRO A 71 2.63 28.87 13.79
N ASP A 72 3.57 28.87 12.84
CA ASP A 72 3.34 29.37 11.49
C ASP A 72 2.43 28.44 10.67
N VAL A 73 2.75 27.14 10.64
CA VAL A 73 1.91 26.13 10.00
C VAL A 73 0.49 26.14 10.61
N LEU A 74 0.36 26.24 11.94
CA LEU A 74 -0.91 26.36 12.62
C LEU A 74 -1.69 27.61 12.19
N ARG A 75 -1.04 28.76 12.17
CA ARG A 75 -1.66 30.04 11.77
C ARG A 75 -2.22 29.93 10.35
N ARG A 76 -1.43 29.37 9.44
CA ARG A 76 -1.84 29.20 8.05
C ARG A 76 -3.01 28.22 7.92
N ALA A 77 -2.96 27.08 8.60
CA ALA A 77 -4.06 26.12 8.63
C ALA A 77 -5.38 26.77 9.13
N LYS A 78 -5.30 27.53 10.23
CA LYS A 78 -6.46 28.29 10.76
C LYS A 78 -7.01 29.33 9.77
N GLN A 79 -6.13 30.02 9.05
CA GLN A 79 -6.53 30.98 8.01
C GLN A 79 -7.28 30.29 6.86
N ILE A 80 -6.75 29.13 6.38
CA ILE A 80 -7.39 28.35 5.32
C ILE A 80 -8.75 27.86 5.79
N MET A 81 -8.83 27.25 6.98
CA MET A 81 -10.09 26.78 7.55
C MET A 81 -11.18 27.86 7.55
N ARG A 82 -10.85 29.05 8.05
CA ARG A 82 -11.80 30.17 8.12
C ARG A 82 -12.17 30.72 6.75
N ALA A 83 -11.19 30.86 5.85
CA ALA A 83 -11.41 31.45 4.52
C ALA A 83 -12.18 30.51 3.58
N ARG A 84 -12.22 29.23 3.88
CA ARG A 84 -12.87 28.20 3.07
C ARG A 84 -13.97 27.45 3.82
N ASP A 85 -14.38 27.93 4.98
CA ASP A 85 -15.43 27.34 5.83
C ASP A 85 -15.24 25.83 6.06
N CYS A 86 -13.99 25.40 6.29
CA CYS A 86 -13.69 23.99 6.56
C CYS A 86 -14.10 23.64 8.00
N GLU A 87 -14.97 22.66 8.15
CA GLU A 87 -15.45 22.15 9.44
C GLU A 87 -14.80 20.82 9.84
N ALA A 88 -14.21 20.11 8.88
CA ALA A 88 -13.42 18.90 9.14
C ALA A 88 -11.94 19.10 8.84
N VAL A 89 -11.09 18.36 9.55
CA VAL A 89 -9.64 18.30 9.31
C VAL A 89 -9.23 16.84 9.10
N TRP A 90 -8.56 16.57 8.01
CA TRP A 90 -7.95 15.29 7.73
C TRP A 90 -6.43 15.43 7.75
N PHE A 91 -5.76 14.81 8.71
CA PHE A 91 -4.30 14.70 8.70
C PHE A 91 -3.90 13.50 7.84
N GLY A 92 -3.23 13.75 6.72
CA GLY A 92 -2.80 12.72 5.78
C GLY A 92 -1.80 11.73 6.37
N ALA A 93 -1.02 12.17 7.38
CA ALA A 93 -0.24 11.32 8.28
C ALA A 93 -0.41 11.82 9.71
N ALA A 94 -0.70 10.92 10.66
CA ALA A 94 -1.00 11.28 12.04
C ALA A 94 0.17 12.02 12.71
N ALA A 95 1.36 11.45 12.64
CA ALA A 95 2.55 12.05 13.25
C ALA A 95 3.42 12.76 12.18
N PRO A 96 3.94 13.97 12.47
CA PRO A 96 3.71 14.77 13.68
C PRO A 96 2.57 15.80 13.57
N LEU A 97 1.99 16.03 12.36
CA LEU A 97 1.11 17.18 12.09
C LEU A 97 -0.21 17.15 12.88
N ALA A 98 -0.73 15.96 13.24
CA ALA A 98 -1.95 15.88 14.04
C ALA A 98 -1.80 16.39 15.48
N LEU A 99 -0.59 16.74 15.94
CA LEU A 99 -0.41 17.55 17.16
C LEU A 99 -1.08 18.93 17.05
N LEU A 100 -1.37 19.41 15.84
CA LEU A 100 -2.16 20.62 15.60
C LEU A 100 -3.66 20.41 15.83
N GLY A 101 -4.13 19.20 16.09
CA GLY A 101 -5.54 18.86 16.24
C GLY A 101 -6.25 19.68 17.32
N HIS A 102 -5.67 19.78 18.53
CA HIS A 102 -6.27 20.54 19.62
C HIS A 102 -6.48 22.03 19.26
N PRO A 103 -5.48 22.81 18.82
CA PRO A 103 -5.68 24.18 18.43
C PRO A 103 -6.55 24.40 17.18
N LEU A 104 -6.68 23.40 16.28
CA LEU A 104 -7.61 23.47 15.14
C LEU A 104 -9.04 23.18 15.60
N ARG A 105 -9.26 22.28 16.58
CA ARG A 105 -10.58 22.11 17.21
C ARG A 105 -11.05 23.40 17.90
N GLN A 106 -10.17 24.07 18.62
CA GLN A 106 -10.48 25.39 19.21
C GLN A 106 -10.79 26.47 18.15
N ALA A 107 -10.28 26.29 16.92
CA ALA A 107 -10.53 27.22 15.80
C ALA A 107 -11.79 26.91 15.00
N GLY A 108 -12.56 25.85 15.36
CA GLY A 108 -13.84 25.50 14.77
C GLY A 108 -13.90 24.14 14.06
N ALA A 109 -12.83 23.33 14.07
CA ALA A 109 -12.91 21.99 13.52
C ALA A 109 -13.90 21.13 14.33
N ARG A 110 -14.96 20.66 13.68
CA ARG A 110 -16.00 19.81 14.28
C ARG A 110 -15.61 18.33 14.24
N ARG A 111 -14.84 17.96 13.22
CA ARG A 111 -14.37 16.57 12.99
C ARG A 111 -12.88 16.55 12.65
N ILE A 112 -12.13 15.62 13.24
CA ILE A 112 -10.69 15.47 12.99
C ILE A 112 -10.38 13.99 12.78
N VAL A 113 -9.88 13.66 11.59
CA VAL A 113 -9.44 12.31 11.21
C VAL A 113 -7.92 12.33 10.99
N ALA A 114 -7.21 11.32 11.47
CA ALA A 114 -5.77 11.19 11.26
C ALA A 114 -5.42 9.83 10.66
N SER A 115 -4.80 9.81 9.49
CA SER A 115 -4.38 8.58 8.82
C SER A 115 -3.04 8.06 9.33
N THR A 116 -2.88 6.72 9.40
CA THR A 116 -1.59 6.09 9.70
C THR A 116 -1.17 5.17 8.56
N HIS A 117 0.15 5.04 8.37
CA HIS A 117 0.73 4.28 7.25
C HIS A 117 1.73 3.21 7.71
N GLY A 118 1.79 2.95 9.02
CA GLY A 118 2.66 1.95 9.64
C GLY A 118 3.95 2.49 10.25
N HIS A 119 4.42 3.70 9.87
CA HIS A 119 5.59 4.30 10.52
C HIS A 119 5.33 4.69 12.00
N GLU A 120 4.08 4.84 12.39
CA GLU A 120 3.65 5.07 13.77
C GLU A 120 4.01 3.92 14.71
N VAL A 121 4.26 2.73 14.19
CA VAL A 121 4.79 1.59 14.96
C VAL A 121 6.13 1.98 15.60
N GLY A 122 7.05 2.59 14.84
CA GLY A 122 8.31 3.10 15.38
C GLY A 122 8.10 4.19 16.44
N TRP A 123 7.17 5.11 16.19
CA TRP A 123 6.81 6.17 17.15
C TRP A 123 6.26 5.62 18.46
N SER A 124 5.50 4.53 18.43
CA SER A 124 4.92 3.91 19.62
C SER A 124 5.94 3.27 20.57
N MET A 125 7.17 3.05 20.09
CA MET A 125 8.23 2.35 20.83
C MET A 125 9.12 3.26 21.68
N LEU A 126 9.19 4.56 21.37
CA LEU A 126 10.02 5.52 22.08
C LEU A 126 9.18 6.39 23.02
N PRO A 127 9.63 6.67 24.25
CA PRO A 127 8.81 7.37 25.25
C PRO A 127 8.28 8.73 24.79
N GLY A 128 9.13 9.58 24.21
CA GLY A 128 8.73 10.92 23.76
C GLY A 128 7.75 10.90 22.60
N SER A 129 8.01 10.11 21.55
CA SER A 129 7.12 9.98 20.40
C SER A 129 5.82 9.25 20.77
N ARG A 130 5.87 8.27 21.69
CA ARG A 130 4.68 7.64 22.25
C ARG A 130 3.76 8.64 22.97
N GLN A 131 4.35 9.60 23.71
CA GLN A 131 3.58 10.67 24.35
C GLN A 131 2.95 11.62 23.32
N ALA A 132 3.65 11.90 22.19
CA ALA A 132 3.08 12.65 21.09
C ALA A 132 1.88 11.93 20.46
N LEU A 133 1.98 10.62 20.20
CA LEU A 133 0.85 9.81 19.73
C LEU A 133 -0.33 9.84 20.72
N ARG A 134 -0.07 9.79 22.02
CA ARG A 134 -1.10 9.91 23.05
C ARG A 134 -1.86 11.22 22.96
N ARG A 135 -1.14 12.35 22.84
CA ARG A 135 -1.74 13.68 22.67
C ARG A 135 -2.56 13.79 21.38
N ILE A 136 -2.08 13.18 20.29
CA ILE A 136 -2.83 13.10 19.04
C ILE A 136 -4.15 12.35 19.28
N GLY A 137 -4.09 11.15 19.87
CA GLY A 137 -5.27 10.32 20.12
C GLY A 137 -6.29 10.95 21.11
N GLU A 138 -5.86 11.88 21.96
CA GLU A 138 -6.75 12.62 22.85
C GLU A 138 -7.50 13.77 22.16
N THR A 139 -7.10 14.13 20.93
CA THR A 139 -7.64 15.32 20.24
C THR A 139 -8.34 14.99 18.92
N VAL A 140 -7.98 13.89 18.27
CA VAL A 140 -8.63 13.44 17.04
C VAL A 140 -9.83 12.54 17.34
N ASP A 141 -10.83 12.56 16.48
CA ASP A 141 -12.01 11.70 16.62
C ASP A 141 -11.74 10.29 16.14
N VAL A 142 -10.95 10.16 15.05
CA VAL A 142 -10.62 8.89 14.43
C VAL A 142 -9.16 8.86 14.02
N VAL A 143 -8.51 7.73 14.31
CA VAL A 143 -7.22 7.33 13.72
C VAL A 143 -7.47 6.18 12.76
N THR A 144 -7.09 6.34 11.48
CA THR A 144 -7.23 5.25 10.52
C THR A 144 -5.98 4.37 10.49
N TYR A 145 -6.15 3.10 10.14
CA TYR A 145 -5.06 2.13 10.02
C TYR A 145 -5.17 1.29 8.75
N VAL A 146 -4.04 0.82 8.23
CA VAL A 146 -3.98 0.08 6.97
C VAL A 146 -4.15 -1.44 7.15
N SER A 147 -3.90 -1.98 8.36
CA SER A 147 -4.08 -3.40 8.69
C SER A 147 -4.31 -3.60 10.18
N LYS A 148 -5.00 -4.68 10.55
CA LYS A 148 -5.20 -5.07 11.96
C LYS A 148 -3.85 -5.26 12.68
N TYR A 149 -2.84 -5.79 11.94
CA TYR A 149 -1.50 -5.90 12.47
C TYR A 149 -0.92 -4.55 12.90
N THR A 150 -0.93 -3.54 12.03
CA THR A 150 -0.40 -2.20 12.36
C THR A 150 -1.18 -1.57 13.49
N ARG A 151 -2.53 -1.66 13.47
CA ARG A 151 -3.39 -1.23 14.57
C ARG A 151 -2.96 -1.82 15.92
N ASN A 152 -2.79 -3.13 16.00
CA ASN A 152 -2.43 -3.83 17.24
C ASN A 152 -1.07 -3.38 17.80
N ARG A 153 -0.16 -2.91 16.94
CA ARG A 153 1.16 -2.42 17.33
C ARG A 153 1.14 -1.02 17.93
N PHE A 154 0.27 -0.14 17.47
CA PHE A 154 0.28 1.26 17.92
C PHE A 154 -0.98 1.71 18.69
N ALA A 155 -2.06 0.95 18.68
CA ALA A 155 -3.35 1.36 19.27
C ALA A 155 -3.22 1.86 20.71
N ALA A 156 -2.48 1.16 21.56
CA ALA A 156 -2.25 1.55 22.94
C ALA A 156 -1.51 2.91 23.11
N ALA A 157 -0.75 3.32 22.10
CA ALA A 157 -0.04 4.59 22.13
C ALA A 157 -0.98 5.79 21.90
N PHE A 158 -2.01 5.64 21.08
CA PHE A 158 -3.04 6.68 20.87
C PHE A 158 -4.03 6.81 22.04
N GLY A 159 -4.15 5.81 22.90
CA GLY A 159 -5.09 5.84 24.03
C GLY A 159 -6.47 5.32 23.67
N ARG A 160 -7.52 5.81 24.37
CA ARG A 160 -8.89 5.27 24.27
C ARG A 160 -9.91 6.25 23.71
N HIS A 161 -9.54 7.50 23.48
CA HIS A 161 -10.47 8.54 23.04
C HIS A 161 -10.77 8.43 21.54
N ALA A 162 -9.74 8.37 20.69
CA ALA A 162 -9.91 8.25 19.26
C ALA A 162 -10.50 6.88 18.86
N GLY A 163 -11.50 6.88 17.98
CA GLY A 163 -11.93 5.68 17.28
C GLY A 163 -10.79 5.14 16.40
N LEU A 164 -10.72 3.82 16.24
CA LEU A 164 -9.74 3.19 15.36
C LEU A 164 -10.47 2.53 14.19
N GLU A 165 -10.29 3.05 12.98
CA GLU A 165 -11.01 2.62 11.79
C GLU A 165 -10.08 2.13 10.68
N MET A 166 -10.45 1.05 10.00
CA MET A 166 -9.66 0.49 8.92
C MET A 166 -9.87 1.31 7.64
N LEU A 167 -8.80 1.88 7.12
CA LEU A 167 -8.77 2.61 5.85
C LEU A 167 -7.49 2.28 5.08
N PRO A 168 -7.41 1.11 4.44
CA PRO A 168 -6.25 0.69 3.66
C PRO A 168 -6.21 1.35 2.29
N SER A 169 -5.17 1.06 1.53
CA SER A 169 -5.11 1.40 0.10
C SER A 169 -6.19 0.64 -0.68
N GLY A 170 -6.79 1.31 -1.64
CA GLY A 170 -7.64 0.66 -2.63
C GLY A 170 -6.85 0.15 -3.84
N VAL A 171 -7.53 -0.60 -4.69
CA VAL A 171 -7.04 -1.04 -6.01
C VAL A 171 -7.95 -0.47 -7.09
N ASP A 172 -7.34 -0.05 -8.20
CA ASP A 172 -8.09 0.28 -9.41
C ASP A 172 -8.28 -0.99 -10.24
N THR A 173 -9.46 -1.59 -10.14
CA THR A 173 -9.81 -2.84 -10.82
C THR A 173 -10.09 -2.70 -12.31
N THR A 174 -10.03 -1.47 -12.84
CA THR A 174 -10.09 -1.21 -14.29
C THR A 174 -8.68 -1.22 -14.88
N VAL A 175 -7.69 -0.80 -14.11
CA VAL A 175 -6.27 -0.83 -14.47
C VAL A 175 -5.68 -2.21 -14.21
N PHE A 176 -5.85 -2.73 -13.00
CA PHE A 176 -5.43 -4.09 -12.66
C PHE A 176 -6.57 -5.07 -12.99
N ALA A 177 -6.52 -5.58 -14.20
CA ALA A 177 -7.53 -6.47 -14.77
C ALA A 177 -6.85 -7.57 -15.60
N PRO A 178 -7.53 -8.70 -15.89
CA PRO A 178 -7.05 -9.67 -16.87
C PRO A 178 -6.82 -9.01 -18.23
N ASP A 179 -5.61 -9.16 -18.74
CA ASP A 179 -5.15 -8.59 -20.02
C ASP A 179 -4.35 -9.65 -20.80
N PRO A 180 -5.01 -10.44 -21.65
CA PRO A 180 -4.33 -11.46 -22.48
C PRO A 180 -3.28 -10.88 -23.42
N ALA A 181 -3.52 -9.68 -23.98
CA ALA A 181 -2.59 -9.06 -24.93
C ALA A 181 -1.33 -8.58 -24.20
N GLY A 182 -1.47 -7.90 -23.06
CA GLY A 182 -0.34 -7.50 -22.21
C GLY A 182 0.42 -8.72 -21.68
N ARG A 183 -0.27 -9.83 -21.35
CA ARG A 183 0.38 -11.10 -21.01
C ARG A 183 1.28 -11.60 -22.11
N GLU A 184 0.78 -11.68 -23.33
CA GLU A 184 1.53 -12.18 -24.50
C GLU A 184 2.75 -11.29 -24.77
N GLU A 185 2.58 -9.97 -24.75
CA GLU A 185 3.64 -8.99 -24.96
C GLU A 185 4.78 -9.16 -23.94
N ILE A 186 4.47 -9.18 -22.65
CA ILE A 186 5.50 -9.28 -21.59
C ILE A 186 6.18 -10.65 -21.61
N ARG A 187 5.44 -11.73 -21.87
CA ARG A 187 6.02 -13.07 -22.02
C ARG A 187 6.97 -13.17 -23.20
N ALA A 188 6.62 -12.58 -24.35
CA ALA A 188 7.51 -12.50 -25.53
C ALA A 188 8.75 -11.65 -25.24
N ARG A 189 8.57 -10.48 -24.61
CA ARG A 189 9.66 -9.54 -24.24
C ARG A 189 10.72 -10.20 -23.35
N HIS A 190 10.30 -11.09 -22.46
CA HIS A 190 11.17 -11.73 -21.48
C HIS A 190 11.50 -13.20 -21.78
N GLY A 191 11.14 -13.71 -22.96
CA GLY A 191 11.46 -15.08 -23.37
C GLY A 191 10.79 -16.16 -22.53
N LEU A 192 9.64 -15.85 -21.92
CA LEU A 192 8.92 -16.79 -21.07
C LEU A 192 8.15 -17.87 -21.85
N GLY A 193 7.74 -17.58 -23.11
CA GLY A 193 6.95 -18.51 -23.92
C GLY A 193 5.74 -19.06 -23.16
N ASP A 194 5.53 -20.37 -23.17
CA ASP A 194 4.44 -21.05 -22.45
C ASP A 194 4.86 -21.60 -21.07
N ARG A 195 6.04 -21.20 -20.58
CA ARG A 195 6.56 -21.68 -19.29
C ARG A 195 5.64 -21.33 -18.13
N PRO A 196 5.32 -22.28 -17.22
CA PRO A 196 4.66 -21.97 -15.97
C PRO A 196 5.44 -20.92 -15.19
N THR A 197 4.81 -19.77 -14.87
CA THR A 197 5.55 -18.59 -14.38
C THR A 197 5.00 -18.10 -13.04
N VAL A 198 5.87 -18.02 -12.04
CA VAL A 198 5.61 -17.30 -10.79
C VAL A 198 6.05 -15.86 -10.96
N VAL A 199 5.15 -14.89 -10.75
CA VAL A 199 5.48 -13.45 -10.76
C VAL A 199 5.58 -12.89 -9.35
N CYS A 200 6.59 -12.04 -9.12
CA CYS A 200 6.75 -11.28 -7.89
C CYS A 200 7.00 -9.81 -8.23
N VAL A 201 6.08 -8.95 -7.85
CA VAL A 201 6.20 -7.49 -8.06
C VAL A 201 6.51 -6.82 -6.73
N SER A 202 7.73 -6.33 -6.58
CA SER A 202 8.12 -5.61 -5.36
C SER A 202 9.50 -4.98 -5.46
N ARG A 203 9.78 -4.03 -4.60
CA ARG A 203 11.16 -3.57 -4.38
C ARG A 203 12.05 -4.74 -3.93
N LEU A 204 13.23 -4.90 -4.52
CA LEU A 204 14.17 -5.95 -4.17
C LEU A 204 14.87 -5.64 -2.84
N VAL A 205 14.28 -6.13 -1.75
CA VAL A 205 14.78 -6.01 -0.37
C VAL A 205 14.51 -7.31 0.41
N PRO A 206 15.37 -7.67 1.39
CA PRO A 206 15.32 -8.98 2.03
C PRO A 206 13.98 -9.36 2.69
N ARG A 207 13.18 -8.40 3.16
CA ARG A 207 11.88 -8.69 3.79
C ARG A 207 10.81 -9.20 2.81
N LYS A 208 10.98 -8.94 1.50
CA LYS A 208 10.00 -9.32 0.47
C LYS A 208 10.10 -10.79 0.04
N GLY A 209 11.19 -11.49 0.40
CA GLY A 209 11.31 -12.93 0.25
C GLY A 209 11.66 -13.43 -1.14
N GLN A 210 12.17 -12.58 -2.06
CA GLN A 210 12.60 -13.02 -3.39
C GLN A 210 13.69 -14.10 -3.34
N ASP A 211 14.56 -14.07 -2.33
CA ASP A 211 15.55 -15.11 -2.07
C ASP A 211 14.90 -16.46 -1.73
N MET A 212 13.76 -16.47 -1.04
CA MET A 212 13.03 -17.71 -0.77
C MET A 212 12.38 -18.28 -2.03
N LEU A 213 11.87 -17.41 -2.94
CA LEU A 213 11.37 -17.84 -4.24
C LEU A 213 12.48 -18.50 -5.08
N ILE A 214 13.66 -17.89 -5.15
CA ILE A 214 14.81 -18.46 -5.86
C ILE A 214 15.26 -19.78 -5.18
N SER A 215 15.28 -19.84 -3.85
CA SER A 215 15.63 -21.05 -3.12
C SER A 215 14.62 -22.20 -3.30
N ALA A 216 13.36 -21.88 -3.54
CA ALA A 216 12.31 -22.87 -3.80
C ALA A 216 12.30 -23.37 -5.26
N LEU A 217 12.88 -22.59 -6.19
CA LEU A 217 12.75 -22.86 -7.62
C LEU A 217 13.30 -24.23 -8.08
N PRO A 218 14.44 -24.74 -7.58
CA PRO A 218 14.90 -26.10 -7.92
C PRO A 218 13.83 -27.17 -7.63
N ALA A 219 13.23 -27.17 -6.44
CA ALA A 219 12.20 -28.13 -6.05
C ALA A 219 10.88 -27.92 -6.81
N ILE A 220 10.55 -26.68 -7.20
CA ILE A 220 9.40 -26.39 -8.08
C ILE A 220 9.64 -27.03 -9.44
N ARG A 221 10.83 -26.88 -10.04
CA ARG A 221 11.19 -27.42 -11.36
C ARG A 221 11.21 -28.93 -11.43
N GLU A 222 11.55 -29.60 -10.34
CA GLU A 222 11.44 -31.07 -10.25
C GLU A 222 10.00 -31.56 -10.46
N ARG A 223 9.00 -30.79 -10.00
CA ARG A 223 7.59 -31.12 -10.09
C ARG A 223 6.90 -30.49 -11.31
N VAL A 224 7.36 -29.33 -11.73
CA VAL A 224 6.84 -28.52 -12.83
C VAL A 224 8.00 -28.14 -13.77
N PRO A 225 8.38 -29.05 -14.68
CA PRO A 225 9.47 -28.79 -15.61
C PRO A 225 9.26 -27.50 -16.41
N GLY A 226 10.33 -26.70 -16.52
CA GLY A 226 10.29 -25.44 -17.23
C GLY A 226 9.71 -24.25 -16.41
N ALA A 227 9.32 -24.44 -15.15
CA ALA A 227 8.87 -23.33 -14.31
C ALA A 227 9.87 -22.17 -14.29
N ALA A 228 9.36 -20.94 -14.36
CA ALA A 228 10.13 -19.71 -14.37
C ALA A 228 9.69 -18.75 -13.25
N LEU A 229 10.60 -17.87 -12.88
CA LEU A 229 10.35 -16.80 -11.89
C LEU A 229 10.57 -15.44 -12.53
N LEU A 230 9.53 -14.61 -12.58
CA LEU A 230 9.56 -13.22 -13.05
C LEU A 230 9.61 -12.27 -11.85
N LEU A 231 10.76 -11.65 -11.60
CA LEU A 231 10.98 -10.67 -10.53
C LEU A 231 10.90 -9.25 -11.08
N VAL A 232 9.79 -8.58 -10.80
CA VAL A 232 9.51 -7.22 -11.28
C VAL A 232 9.83 -6.21 -10.18
N GLY A 233 10.78 -5.32 -10.48
CA GLY A 233 11.19 -4.26 -9.57
C GLY A 233 12.70 -4.16 -9.40
N GLY A 234 13.12 -3.02 -8.86
CA GLY A 234 14.51 -2.70 -8.56
C GLY A 234 14.80 -2.69 -7.06
N GLY A 235 16.09 -2.71 -6.70
CA GLY A 235 16.48 -2.57 -5.31
C GLY A 235 17.87 -3.09 -4.97
N PRO A 236 18.37 -2.75 -3.77
CA PRO A 236 19.76 -3.06 -3.37
C PRO A 236 20.05 -4.58 -3.23
N TYR A 237 19.01 -5.40 -3.13
CA TYR A 237 19.15 -6.85 -2.97
C TYR A 237 19.44 -7.59 -4.29
N ARG A 238 19.33 -6.91 -5.46
CA ARG A 238 19.48 -7.48 -6.80
C ARG A 238 20.76 -8.34 -6.94
N LYS A 239 21.93 -7.80 -6.61
CA LYS A 239 23.21 -8.50 -6.74
C LYS A 239 23.21 -9.83 -5.97
N ARG A 240 22.69 -9.82 -4.74
CA ARG A 240 22.63 -11.03 -3.91
C ARG A 240 21.69 -12.08 -4.49
N LEU A 241 20.55 -11.65 -5.06
CA LEU A 241 19.57 -12.54 -5.70
C LEU A 241 20.15 -13.18 -6.96
N THR A 242 20.89 -12.43 -7.79
CA THR A 242 21.57 -12.97 -8.98
C THR A 242 22.58 -14.04 -8.58
N GLN A 243 23.45 -13.75 -7.61
CA GLN A 243 24.41 -14.73 -7.09
C GLN A 243 23.74 -16.00 -6.53
N LEU A 244 22.59 -15.84 -5.87
CA LEU A 244 21.84 -16.99 -5.35
C LEU A 244 21.30 -17.87 -6.47
N ALA A 245 20.78 -17.27 -7.54
CA ALA A 245 20.29 -18.01 -8.71
C ALA A 245 21.42 -18.78 -9.43
N GLU A 246 22.60 -18.18 -9.53
CA GLU A 246 23.81 -18.82 -10.09
C GLU A 246 24.24 -20.02 -9.23
N VAL A 247 24.33 -19.85 -7.89
CA VAL A 247 24.74 -20.92 -6.95
C VAL A 247 23.77 -22.10 -6.97
N LEU A 248 22.47 -21.84 -7.21
CA LEU A 248 21.45 -22.89 -7.24
C LEU A 248 21.20 -23.44 -8.65
N ASP A 249 21.97 -23.04 -9.64
CA ASP A 249 21.85 -23.46 -11.05
C ASP A 249 20.45 -23.22 -11.65
N VAL A 250 19.86 -22.08 -11.32
CA VAL A 250 18.54 -21.66 -11.82
C VAL A 250 18.56 -20.26 -12.46
N ALA A 251 19.76 -19.75 -12.81
CA ALA A 251 19.92 -18.39 -13.33
C ALA A 251 19.11 -18.15 -14.61
N ASP A 252 19.02 -19.14 -15.51
CA ASP A 252 18.27 -19.08 -16.77
C ASP A 252 16.73 -19.13 -16.57
N ASP A 253 16.29 -19.46 -15.36
CA ASP A 253 14.87 -19.58 -15.02
C ASP A 253 14.38 -18.37 -14.21
N VAL A 254 15.28 -17.44 -13.85
CA VAL A 254 14.95 -16.23 -13.09
C VAL A 254 15.12 -14.98 -13.96
N VAL A 255 14.00 -14.41 -14.34
CA VAL A 255 13.96 -13.15 -15.07
C VAL A 255 13.84 -11.98 -14.10
N PHE A 256 14.76 -11.04 -14.23
CA PHE A 256 14.73 -9.78 -13.47
C PHE A 256 14.44 -8.62 -14.42
N THR A 257 13.32 -7.96 -14.32
CA THR A 257 12.98 -6.84 -15.21
C THR A 257 13.68 -5.53 -14.82
N GLY A 258 14.11 -5.38 -13.57
CA GLY A 258 14.40 -4.07 -13.00
C GLY A 258 13.11 -3.28 -12.67
N SER A 259 13.25 -1.99 -12.40
CA SER A 259 12.09 -1.12 -12.23
C SER A 259 11.39 -0.90 -13.55
N VAL A 260 10.07 -1.06 -13.57
CA VAL A 260 9.22 -0.83 -14.74
C VAL A 260 8.33 0.40 -14.51
N PRO A 261 7.87 1.09 -15.56
CA PRO A 261 6.88 2.14 -15.46
C PRO A 261 5.60 1.62 -14.81
N TRP A 262 4.88 2.49 -14.09
CA TRP A 262 3.65 2.09 -13.40
C TRP A 262 2.58 1.58 -14.39
N GLU A 263 2.53 2.18 -15.57
CA GLU A 263 1.59 1.84 -16.63
C GLU A 263 1.80 0.42 -17.18
N GLU A 264 3.01 -0.12 -17.09
CA GLU A 264 3.34 -1.48 -17.51
C GLU A 264 3.12 -2.54 -16.42
N LEU A 265 2.92 -2.14 -15.17
CA LEU A 265 2.76 -3.08 -14.06
C LEU A 265 1.60 -4.08 -14.26
N PRO A 266 0.40 -3.66 -14.74
CA PRO A 266 -0.70 -4.59 -14.97
C PRO A 266 -0.33 -5.72 -15.95
N ALA A 267 0.36 -5.41 -17.04
CA ALA A 267 0.82 -6.41 -18.01
C ALA A 267 1.86 -7.38 -17.41
N HIS A 268 2.73 -6.88 -16.52
CA HIS A 268 3.69 -7.75 -15.81
C HIS A 268 3.03 -8.71 -14.83
N TYR A 269 1.97 -8.28 -14.10
CA TYR A 269 1.17 -9.22 -13.31
C TYR A 269 0.55 -10.30 -14.20
N ASN A 270 -0.06 -9.90 -15.31
CA ASN A 270 -0.71 -10.81 -16.26
C ASN A 270 0.26 -11.82 -16.89
N ALA A 271 1.56 -11.53 -16.94
CA ALA A 271 2.56 -12.47 -17.43
C ALA A 271 2.75 -13.72 -16.54
N GLY A 272 2.34 -13.65 -15.25
CA GLY A 272 2.39 -14.77 -14.32
C GLY A 272 1.19 -15.72 -14.44
N ASP A 273 1.34 -16.90 -13.84
CA ASP A 273 0.28 -17.87 -13.59
C ASP A 273 -0.11 -17.89 -12.10
N VAL A 274 0.85 -17.56 -11.24
CA VAL A 274 0.70 -17.42 -9.79
C VAL A 274 1.50 -16.19 -9.37
N PHE A 275 0.92 -15.35 -8.50
CA PHE A 275 1.66 -14.30 -7.83
C PHE A 275 2.21 -14.80 -6.49
N ALA A 276 3.48 -14.54 -6.21
CA ALA A 276 4.07 -14.87 -4.92
C ALA A 276 5.00 -13.78 -4.40
N MET A 277 4.76 -13.34 -3.17
CA MET A 277 5.68 -12.51 -2.41
C MET A 277 5.72 -13.02 -0.95
N PRO A 278 6.60 -14.00 -0.64
CA PRO A 278 6.67 -14.62 0.68
C PRO A 278 7.35 -13.68 1.67
N ALA A 279 6.69 -12.57 1.98
CA ALA A 279 7.20 -11.56 2.87
C ALA A 279 7.43 -12.11 4.29
N ARG A 280 8.54 -11.70 4.91
CA ARG A 280 8.93 -12.14 6.26
C ARG A 280 9.28 -10.98 7.17
N THR A 281 8.91 -11.09 8.41
CA THR A 281 9.25 -10.11 9.45
C THR A 281 10.73 -10.21 9.82
N ARG A 282 11.41 -9.06 9.89
CA ARG A 282 12.83 -8.92 10.24
C ARG A 282 13.02 -7.85 11.31
N GLY A 283 14.28 -7.67 11.76
CA GLY A 283 14.62 -6.57 12.68
C GLY A 283 13.78 -6.54 13.97
N LYS A 284 13.53 -7.71 14.58
CA LYS A 284 12.70 -7.83 15.81
C LYS A 284 11.31 -7.19 15.66
N GLY A 285 10.71 -7.27 14.47
CA GLY A 285 9.37 -6.74 14.22
C GLY A 285 9.33 -5.30 13.73
N LEU A 286 10.47 -4.70 13.37
CA LEU A 286 10.54 -3.34 12.83
C LEU A 286 10.48 -3.31 11.29
N ASP A 287 11.00 -4.35 10.64
CA ASP A 287 10.99 -4.50 9.18
C ASP A 287 9.93 -5.52 8.78
N VAL A 288 8.72 -5.02 8.53
CA VAL A 288 7.53 -5.83 8.27
C VAL A 288 6.77 -5.34 7.04
N GLU A 289 5.91 -6.18 6.48
CA GLU A 289 4.94 -5.77 5.48
C GLU A 289 3.72 -5.11 6.16
N GLY A 290 3.39 -3.88 5.78
CA GLY A 290 2.26 -3.15 6.39
C GLY A 290 0.91 -3.78 6.05
N LEU A 291 0.69 -4.01 4.75
CA LEU A 291 -0.45 -4.73 4.17
C LEU A 291 0.00 -5.46 2.90
N GLY A 292 0.71 -4.76 1.98
CA GLY A 292 1.14 -5.29 0.70
C GLY A 292 0.05 -5.15 -0.37
N ILE A 293 -0.12 -3.93 -0.89
CA ILE A 293 -1.09 -3.63 -1.97
C ILE A 293 -0.89 -4.54 -3.19
N VAL A 294 0.34 -4.97 -3.46
CA VAL A 294 0.70 -5.84 -4.58
C VAL A 294 -0.02 -7.19 -4.57
N TYR A 295 -0.43 -7.71 -3.41
CA TYR A 295 -1.27 -8.92 -3.32
C TYR A 295 -2.66 -8.66 -3.87
N LEU A 296 -3.22 -7.49 -3.55
CA LEU A 296 -4.55 -7.09 -4.01
C LEU A 296 -4.53 -6.72 -5.50
N GLU A 297 -3.45 -6.11 -5.99
CA GLU A 297 -3.24 -5.85 -7.42
C GLU A 297 -3.16 -7.16 -8.21
N ALA A 298 -2.41 -8.15 -7.71
CA ALA A 298 -2.35 -9.49 -8.29
C ALA A 298 -3.72 -10.19 -8.30
N SER A 299 -4.44 -10.14 -7.19
CA SER A 299 -5.81 -10.68 -7.12
C SER A 299 -6.74 -9.97 -8.11
N ALA A 300 -6.64 -8.65 -8.27
CA ALA A 300 -7.43 -7.89 -9.23
C ALA A 300 -7.17 -8.30 -10.69
N THR A 301 -5.94 -8.72 -11.02
CA THR A 301 -5.62 -9.29 -12.34
C THR A 301 -6.07 -10.74 -12.50
N GLY A 302 -6.66 -11.36 -11.48
CA GLY A 302 -7.17 -12.73 -11.52
C GLY A 302 -6.12 -13.80 -11.22
N LEU A 303 -5.00 -13.44 -10.58
CA LEU A 303 -3.99 -14.41 -10.16
C LEU A 303 -4.29 -14.97 -8.76
N PRO A 304 -4.05 -16.27 -8.52
CA PRO A 304 -3.95 -16.79 -7.18
C PRO A 304 -2.71 -16.21 -6.49
N VAL A 305 -2.81 -15.91 -5.20
CA VAL A 305 -1.80 -15.17 -4.45
C VAL A 305 -1.16 -16.03 -3.38
N VAL A 306 0.17 -16.06 -3.32
CA VAL A 306 0.93 -16.68 -2.22
C VAL A 306 1.62 -15.58 -1.41
N ALA A 307 1.14 -15.34 -0.20
CA ALA A 307 1.66 -14.33 0.72
C ALA A 307 2.46 -14.96 1.86
N GLY A 308 3.42 -14.22 2.39
CA GLY A 308 4.15 -14.64 3.60
C GLY A 308 3.47 -14.13 4.87
N THR A 309 3.84 -14.72 6.03
CA THR A 309 3.30 -14.39 7.36
C THR A 309 3.86 -13.08 7.95
N SER A 310 4.19 -12.08 7.14
CA SER A 310 4.78 -10.82 7.60
C SER A 310 3.73 -9.73 7.81
N GLY A 311 3.62 -9.27 9.03
CA GLY A 311 2.81 -8.08 9.33
C GLY A 311 1.35 -8.24 8.91
N GLY A 312 0.86 -7.29 8.10
CA GLY A 312 -0.49 -7.30 7.54
C GLY A 312 -0.63 -8.08 6.23
N ALA A 313 0.44 -8.69 5.69
CA ALA A 313 0.37 -9.45 4.44
C ALA A 313 -0.73 -10.55 4.43
N PRO A 314 -0.94 -11.33 5.51
CA PRO A 314 -2.03 -12.30 5.57
C PRO A 314 -3.43 -11.68 5.44
N GLU A 315 -3.59 -10.40 5.74
CA GLU A 315 -4.90 -9.72 5.65
C GLU A 315 -5.28 -9.38 4.19
N ALA A 316 -4.33 -9.46 3.27
CA ALA A 316 -4.52 -9.24 1.84
C ALA A 316 -4.84 -10.53 1.06
N VAL A 317 -5.07 -11.65 1.75
CA VAL A 317 -5.38 -12.97 1.17
C VAL A 317 -6.46 -13.65 2.02
N LEU A 318 -7.47 -14.23 1.38
CA LEU A 318 -8.36 -15.20 2.03
C LEU A 318 -7.73 -16.57 1.82
N ASP A 319 -7.10 -17.10 2.87
CA ASP A 319 -6.35 -18.35 2.82
C ASP A 319 -7.24 -19.51 2.31
N GLU A 320 -6.68 -20.33 1.41
CA GLU A 320 -7.35 -21.43 0.70
C GLU A 320 -8.47 -21.00 -0.26
N VAL A 321 -8.89 -19.73 -0.27
CA VAL A 321 -9.98 -19.21 -1.13
C VAL A 321 -9.42 -18.36 -2.27
N THR A 322 -8.63 -17.33 -1.97
CA THR A 322 -8.05 -16.44 -2.98
C THR A 322 -6.55 -16.68 -3.20
N GLY A 323 -5.97 -17.53 -2.37
CA GLY A 323 -4.54 -17.82 -2.37
C GLY A 323 -4.14 -18.62 -1.13
N HIS A 324 -2.84 -18.56 -0.82
CA HIS A 324 -2.27 -19.21 0.35
C HIS A 324 -1.40 -18.27 1.18
N VAL A 325 -1.40 -18.48 2.50
CA VAL A 325 -0.48 -17.83 3.43
C VAL A 325 0.57 -18.86 3.89
N VAL A 326 1.84 -18.59 3.64
CA VAL A 326 2.97 -19.50 3.93
C VAL A 326 3.97 -18.85 4.87
N ASP A 327 4.79 -19.67 5.54
CA ASP A 327 5.95 -19.11 6.24
C ASP A 327 6.97 -18.57 5.21
N GLY A 328 7.15 -17.26 5.17
CA GLY A 328 8.11 -16.59 4.28
C GLY A 328 9.59 -16.93 4.54
N ARG A 329 9.87 -17.89 5.42
CA ARG A 329 11.21 -18.43 5.73
C ARG A 329 11.38 -19.90 5.37
N ASP A 330 10.32 -20.56 4.94
CA ASP A 330 10.31 -21.97 4.57
C ASP A 330 10.24 -22.15 3.05
N PRO A 331 11.37 -22.34 2.36
CA PRO A 331 11.40 -22.57 0.93
C PRO A 331 10.79 -23.91 0.53
N GLY A 332 10.71 -24.90 1.43
CA GLY A 332 10.07 -26.19 1.19
C GLY A 332 8.54 -26.05 1.09
N GLN A 333 7.90 -25.44 2.09
CA GLN A 333 6.48 -25.13 2.07
C GLN A 333 6.12 -24.27 0.85
N LEU A 334 6.95 -23.27 0.54
CA LEU A 334 6.77 -22.41 -0.61
C LEU A 334 6.81 -23.18 -1.93
N ALA A 335 7.79 -24.09 -2.07
CA ALA A 335 7.91 -24.95 -3.25
C ALA A 335 6.70 -25.87 -3.44
N GLU A 336 6.22 -26.50 -2.38
CA GLU A 336 5.03 -27.34 -2.41
C GLU A 336 3.79 -26.57 -2.84
N THR A 337 3.56 -25.41 -2.23
CA THR A 337 2.41 -24.57 -2.53
C THR A 337 2.42 -24.08 -3.98
N LEU A 338 3.57 -23.57 -4.45
CA LEU A 338 3.70 -23.04 -5.81
C LEU A 338 3.62 -24.14 -6.86
N ALA A 339 4.28 -25.30 -6.63
CA ALA A 339 4.19 -26.42 -7.55
C ALA A 339 2.76 -26.96 -7.67
N ALA A 340 2.01 -27.04 -6.57
CA ALA A 340 0.61 -27.47 -6.58
C ALA A 340 -0.28 -26.53 -7.40
N LEU A 341 -0.09 -25.21 -7.29
CA LEU A 341 -0.86 -24.22 -8.07
C LEU A 341 -0.47 -24.24 -9.56
N LEU A 342 0.82 -24.33 -9.88
CA LEU A 342 1.30 -24.39 -11.27
C LEU A 342 0.91 -25.71 -11.97
N SER A 343 0.77 -26.81 -11.23
CA SER A 343 0.36 -28.11 -11.78
C SER A 343 -1.14 -28.26 -11.95
N ASP A 344 -1.96 -27.39 -11.36
CA ASP A 344 -3.43 -27.38 -11.46
C ASP A 344 -3.94 -26.00 -11.91
N PRO A 345 -3.88 -25.69 -13.22
CA PRO A 345 -4.34 -24.40 -13.74
C PRO A 345 -5.84 -24.15 -13.51
N VAL A 346 -6.65 -25.20 -13.36
CA VAL A 346 -8.09 -25.05 -13.11
C VAL A 346 -8.33 -24.54 -11.71
N ARG A 347 -7.67 -25.15 -10.71
CA ARG A 347 -7.69 -24.69 -9.32
C ARG A 347 -7.13 -23.27 -9.19
N ALA A 348 -5.97 -22.99 -9.81
CA ALA A 348 -5.32 -21.69 -9.80
C ALA A 348 -6.25 -20.60 -10.36
N ARG A 349 -6.89 -20.84 -11.49
CA ARG A 349 -7.85 -19.90 -12.11
C ARG A 349 -9.05 -19.64 -11.20
N ARG A 350 -9.68 -20.68 -10.65
CA ARG A 350 -10.82 -20.54 -9.73
C ARG A 350 -10.45 -19.68 -8.50
N MET A 351 -9.26 -19.91 -7.96
CA MET A 351 -8.73 -19.15 -6.82
C MET A 351 -8.47 -17.67 -7.19
N GLY A 352 -7.91 -17.42 -8.37
CA GLY A 352 -7.69 -16.07 -8.89
C GLY A 352 -9.01 -15.32 -9.17
N GLU A 353 -10.02 -16.00 -9.74
CA GLU A 353 -11.36 -15.42 -9.96
C GLU A 353 -12.06 -15.05 -8.65
N ALA A 354 -11.93 -15.90 -7.62
CA ALA A 354 -12.40 -15.58 -6.27
C ALA A 354 -11.67 -14.36 -5.70
N GLY A 355 -10.35 -14.27 -5.90
CA GLY A 355 -9.53 -13.12 -5.49
C GLY A 355 -9.98 -11.83 -6.16
N ARG A 356 -10.19 -11.86 -7.48
CA ARG A 356 -10.70 -10.72 -8.25
C ARG A 356 -12.05 -10.23 -7.75
N SER A 357 -12.99 -11.14 -7.54
CA SER A 357 -14.32 -10.79 -7.03
C SER A 357 -14.23 -10.15 -5.64
N TRP A 358 -13.47 -10.75 -4.74
CA TRP A 358 -13.27 -10.24 -3.40
C TRP A 358 -12.63 -8.83 -3.38
N VAL A 359 -11.62 -8.58 -4.24
CA VAL A 359 -11.01 -7.25 -4.37
C VAL A 359 -12.00 -6.24 -4.95
N ALA A 360 -12.74 -6.60 -5.97
CA ALA A 360 -13.75 -5.73 -6.59
C ALA A 360 -14.86 -5.30 -5.60
N GLU A 361 -15.22 -6.17 -4.67
CA GLU A 361 -16.25 -5.87 -3.66
C GLU A 361 -15.70 -5.03 -2.50
N ASN A 362 -14.48 -5.34 -2.02
CA ASN A 362 -14.01 -4.87 -0.72
C ASN A 362 -12.87 -3.86 -0.77
N TRP A 363 -12.07 -3.82 -1.86
CA TRP A 363 -10.79 -3.10 -1.89
C TRP A 363 -10.68 -2.05 -2.99
N ARG A 364 -11.80 -1.61 -3.58
CA ARG A 364 -11.77 -0.53 -4.58
C ARG A 364 -11.51 0.83 -3.93
N TRP A 365 -10.82 1.69 -4.62
CA TRP A 365 -10.61 3.08 -4.18
C TRP A 365 -11.93 3.81 -3.88
N ASP A 366 -12.99 3.58 -4.68
CA ASP A 366 -14.30 4.20 -4.43
C ASP A 366 -14.91 3.75 -3.09
N THR A 367 -14.68 2.48 -2.71
CA THR A 367 -15.11 1.96 -1.41
C THR A 367 -14.35 2.63 -0.27
N MET A 368 -13.02 2.83 -0.43
CA MET A 368 -12.19 3.51 0.56
C MET A 368 -12.54 5.00 0.65
N ALA A 369 -12.82 5.66 -0.47
CA ALA A 369 -13.23 7.07 -0.48
C ALA A 369 -14.58 7.27 0.22
N ARG A 370 -15.58 6.41 -0.04
CA ARG A 370 -16.85 6.45 0.70
C ARG A 370 -16.66 6.26 2.21
N ARG A 371 -15.77 5.36 2.63
CA ARG A 371 -15.43 5.17 4.05
C ARG A 371 -14.82 6.43 4.64
N LEU A 372 -13.86 7.02 3.95
CA LEU A 372 -13.25 8.28 4.39
C LEU A 372 -14.30 9.39 4.51
N SER A 373 -15.18 9.53 3.52
CA SER A 373 -16.29 10.49 3.55
C SER A 373 -17.15 10.30 4.80
N THR A 374 -17.60 9.08 5.08
CA THR A 374 -18.35 8.73 6.29
C THR A 374 -17.60 9.10 7.58
N LEU A 375 -16.29 8.83 7.62
CA LEU A 375 -15.46 9.19 8.78
C LEU A 375 -15.36 10.71 8.97
N LEU A 376 -15.25 11.47 7.87
CA LEU A 376 -15.17 12.93 7.89
C LEU A 376 -16.51 13.58 8.27
N ASP A 377 -17.64 12.96 7.90
CA ASP A 377 -18.98 13.43 8.29
C ASP A 377 -19.34 13.10 9.75
N GLY A 378 -18.65 12.16 10.34
CA GLY A 378 -18.88 11.73 11.72
C GLY A 378 -19.93 10.61 11.86
N ASP A 379 -20.35 10.03 10.75
CA ASP A 379 -21.29 8.92 10.73
C ASP A 379 -20.62 7.59 11.12
N PRO A 380 -21.37 6.62 11.68
CA PRO A 380 -20.83 5.30 11.97
C PRO A 380 -20.47 4.55 10.67
N VAL A 381 -19.25 4.03 10.59
CA VAL A 381 -18.79 3.23 9.44
C VAL A 381 -19.32 1.80 9.55
N ALA A 382 -19.91 1.29 8.46
CA ALA A 382 -20.27 -0.13 8.39
C ALA A 382 -19.01 -1.01 8.49
N ALA A 383 -19.04 -2.03 9.33
CA ALA A 383 -17.91 -2.93 9.52
C ALA A 383 -17.52 -3.61 8.19
N VAL A 384 -16.21 -3.68 7.90
CA VAL A 384 -15.69 -4.56 6.83
C VAL A 384 -15.86 -5.99 7.29
N ARG A 385 -16.67 -6.74 6.56
CA ARG A 385 -16.82 -8.18 6.74
C ARG A 385 -15.67 -8.95 6.09
#